data_02f324ae0cf0cc08ed74136fec973913
#
_entry.id   02f324ae0cf0cc08ed74136fec973913
#
_cell.length_a   1.000
_cell.length_b   1.000
_cell.length_c   1.000
_cell.angle_alpha   90.00
_cell.angle_beta   90.00
_cell.angle_gamma   90.00
#
_symmetry.space_group_name_H-M   'P 1'
#
loop_
_entity.id
_entity.type
_entity.pdbx_description
1 polymer ?
#
loop_
_entity_poly.entity_id
_entity_poly.type
_entity_poly.pdbx_seq_one_letter_code
_entity_poly.pdbx_strand_id
1 'polypeptide(L)'
;MKGLCIIVLALCLVGCAKEEVSRELHSEADLAGLKVGVTAGSAYDLRLSSRDDITLLRYNTLSDELQALKQGQIDVIAKDNCSLTKGEMRRLGVRVAFFGNDSLPCGIPFRRSDVALCDSLSRFIDSLSATGELQQLVARWRECDDPSAATMPDLGPQPHGKTLKVGVCLELAPIAYQVGDTWRGFEAEVIQRFGRHVGRPVSLQYYPFSSILPALQAGSIDLIIGGVYITEERKREMLFSSSYFSACTAYTVKDGAEESASLGTRMKEMVHNNLVVEDRWRYITGGLWETVKISLCAILLGTILGAAVCWMRMSRRRWIAGTASVYINLMRGIPMLVFLMIMFYVVFAGTGLSGSAVAVISFALVFAAYVSEMFRTAIQAVGKEQTEAGLALGFTRWQTARLIVAPQALRNVMPVYKGQVITLIKGTSIVGYIAIQDLTRAGDIIRTRTFDAFFPLLVVTVLYFLLAWLIGKMLDLAVATHYTRSRTTKAAMIATTTNPNTTSRQDD
;
A
#
# COMPACT_ATOMS: atom_id res chain seq x y z
N MET A 1 3.71 17.88 -23.95
CA MET A 1 4.59 17.71 -22.79
C MET A 1 5.00 19.02 -22.11
N LYS A 2 5.31 20.11 -22.81
CA LYS A 2 5.67 21.39 -22.18
C LYS A 2 4.53 22.06 -21.39
N GLY A 3 3.26 21.87 -21.77
CA GLY A 3 2.12 22.45 -21.05
C GLY A 3 1.77 21.79 -19.72
N LEU A 4 2.07 20.48 -19.55
CA LEU A 4 1.77 19.75 -18.32
C LEU A 4 2.73 20.12 -17.18
N CYS A 5 4.02 20.38 -17.50
CA CYS A 5 5.00 20.86 -16.52
C CYS A 5 4.67 22.28 -15.99
N ILE A 6 4.11 23.15 -16.83
CA ILE A 6 3.76 24.52 -16.42
C ILE A 6 2.52 24.51 -15.49
N ILE A 7 1.55 23.64 -15.73
CA ILE A 7 0.35 23.51 -14.87
C ILE A 7 0.72 22.93 -13.50
N VAL A 8 1.64 21.95 -13.43
CA VAL A 8 2.13 21.40 -12.16
C VAL A 8 2.96 22.44 -11.38
N LEU A 9 3.75 23.27 -12.06
CA LEU A 9 4.51 24.36 -11.43
C LEU A 9 3.60 25.51 -10.94
N ALA A 10 2.53 25.82 -11.68
CA ALA A 10 1.59 26.89 -11.31
C ALA A 10 0.71 26.54 -10.10
N LEU A 11 0.36 25.25 -9.91
CA LEU A 11 -0.38 24.77 -8.74
C LEU A 11 0.45 24.81 -7.43
N CYS A 12 1.77 24.90 -7.52
CA CYS A 12 2.65 25.02 -6.36
C CYS A 12 2.82 26.46 -5.83
N LEU A 13 2.27 27.47 -6.48
CA LEU A 13 2.53 28.90 -6.16
C LEU A 13 1.36 29.63 -5.47
N VAL A 14 0.24 28.95 -5.18
CA VAL A 14 -0.90 29.60 -4.51
C VAL A 14 -0.90 29.20 -3.03
N GLY A 15 0.01 29.76 -2.29
CA GLY A 15 0.00 29.76 -0.81
C GLY A 15 -0.27 31.17 -0.33
N CYS A 16 -1.52 31.52 -0.01
CA CYS A 16 -1.82 32.73 0.74
C CYS A 16 -1.28 32.56 2.17
N ALA A 17 -0.28 33.33 2.51
CA ALA A 17 0.17 33.50 3.89
C ALA A 17 -0.95 34.19 4.70
N LYS A 18 -1.56 33.47 5.63
CA LYS A 18 -2.35 34.03 6.70
C LYS A 18 -1.40 34.45 7.82
N GLU A 19 -1.55 35.66 8.34
CA GLU A 19 -0.87 36.10 9.54
C GLU A 19 -1.16 35.13 10.69
N GLU A 20 -0.12 34.50 11.22
CA GLU A 20 -0.19 33.62 12.38
C GLU A 20 -0.21 34.49 13.65
N VAL A 21 -1.34 34.53 14.33
CA VAL A 21 -1.40 34.98 15.73
C VAL A 21 -0.81 33.83 16.57
N SER A 22 0.43 33.97 16.98
CA SER A 22 1.08 33.03 17.89
C SER A 22 0.47 33.17 19.30
N ARG A 23 -0.61 32.40 19.53
CA ARG A 23 -1.20 32.28 20.87
C ARG A 23 -0.34 31.33 21.70
N GLU A 24 0.20 31.77 22.81
CA GLU A 24 0.86 30.86 23.75
C GLU A 24 -0.17 29.93 24.38
N LEU A 25 0.04 28.63 24.28
CA LEU A 25 -0.83 27.58 24.82
C LEU A 25 -0.14 26.97 26.04
N HIS A 26 -0.83 26.93 27.18
CA HIS A 26 -0.30 26.39 28.44
C HIS A 26 -1.16 25.25 29.01
N SER A 27 -2.40 25.10 28.52
CA SER A 27 -3.35 24.14 29.07
C SER A 27 -4.36 23.68 28.01
N GLU A 28 -5.09 22.60 28.30
CA GLU A 28 -6.17 22.13 27.44
C GLU A 28 -7.33 23.13 27.30
N ALA A 29 -7.50 24.07 28.24
CA ALA A 29 -8.50 25.10 28.13
C ALA A 29 -8.20 26.10 26.99
N ASP A 30 -6.92 26.29 26.66
CA ASP A 30 -6.49 27.20 25.61
C ASP A 30 -6.76 26.66 24.20
N LEU A 31 -7.16 25.41 24.08
CA LEU A 31 -7.51 24.75 22.80
C LEU A 31 -8.88 25.21 22.27
N ALA A 32 -9.70 25.87 23.07
CA ALA A 32 -11.03 26.31 22.64
C ALA A 32 -10.98 27.19 21.39
N GLY A 33 -11.77 26.82 20.39
CA GLY A 33 -11.83 27.47 19.08
C GLY A 33 -10.72 27.09 18.11
N LEU A 34 -9.74 26.25 18.50
CA LEU A 34 -8.64 25.84 17.66
C LEU A 34 -8.97 24.57 16.86
N LYS A 35 -8.23 24.39 15.76
CA LYS A 35 -8.24 23.18 14.95
C LYS A 35 -7.16 22.22 15.46
N VAL A 36 -7.59 21.11 16.01
CA VAL A 36 -6.69 20.10 16.59
C VAL A 36 -6.60 18.89 15.65
N GLY A 37 -5.39 18.55 15.22
CA GLY A 37 -5.10 17.35 14.43
C GLY A 37 -4.84 16.14 15.31
N VAL A 38 -5.41 14.98 14.94
CA VAL A 38 -5.20 13.71 15.62
C VAL A 38 -5.11 12.57 14.59
N THR A 39 -4.40 11.52 14.94
CA THR A 39 -4.45 10.26 14.15
C THR A 39 -5.80 9.57 14.39
N ALA A 40 -6.52 9.24 13.32
CA ALA A 40 -7.84 8.60 13.35
C ALA A 40 -7.82 7.29 14.15
N GLY A 41 -8.77 7.11 15.07
CA GLY A 41 -8.89 5.93 15.94
C GLY A 41 -7.83 5.83 17.02
N SER A 42 -6.99 6.86 17.23
CA SER A 42 -6.03 6.94 18.33
C SER A 42 -6.72 7.19 19.66
N ALA A 43 -5.98 7.02 20.77
CA ALA A 43 -6.49 7.37 22.11
C ALA A 43 -6.81 8.88 22.24
N TYR A 44 -6.08 9.72 21.51
CA TYR A 44 -6.31 11.18 21.47
C TYR A 44 -7.59 11.52 20.72
N ASP A 45 -7.85 10.84 19.59
CA ASP A 45 -9.09 10.98 18.83
C ASP A 45 -10.29 10.63 19.70
N LEU A 46 -10.26 9.46 20.35
CA LEU A 46 -11.34 9.03 21.25
C LEU A 46 -11.59 10.03 22.38
N ARG A 47 -10.51 10.51 23.03
CA ARG A 47 -10.61 11.45 24.15
C ARG A 47 -11.11 12.82 23.72
N LEU A 48 -10.56 13.37 22.63
CA LEU A 48 -10.89 14.72 22.17
C LEU A 48 -12.21 14.78 21.40
N SER A 49 -12.74 13.64 20.95
CA SER A 49 -14.04 13.56 20.25
C SER A 49 -15.24 13.99 21.11
N SER A 50 -15.10 13.99 22.44
CA SER A 50 -16.14 14.46 23.36
C SER A 50 -16.14 15.99 23.59
N ARG A 51 -15.19 16.71 22.99
CA ARG A 51 -15.05 18.17 23.13
C ARG A 51 -15.72 18.89 21.96
N ASP A 52 -16.74 19.69 22.28
CA ASP A 52 -17.47 20.48 21.28
C ASP A 52 -16.84 21.88 21.06
N ASP A 53 -15.88 22.27 21.90
CA ASP A 53 -15.22 23.57 21.86
C ASP A 53 -13.99 23.65 20.95
N ILE A 54 -13.62 22.52 20.30
CA ILE A 54 -12.52 22.42 19.35
C ILE A 54 -12.98 21.90 17.99
N THR A 55 -12.23 22.20 16.94
CA THR A 55 -12.43 21.56 15.63
C THR A 55 -11.47 20.40 15.45
N LEU A 56 -11.94 19.16 15.66
CA LEU A 56 -11.11 17.98 15.58
C LEU A 56 -10.96 17.50 14.13
N LEU A 57 -9.73 17.46 13.62
CA LEU A 57 -9.39 16.99 12.27
C LEU A 57 -8.58 15.70 12.35
N ARG A 58 -9.06 14.66 11.62
CA ARG A 58 -8.52 13.30 11.68
C ARG A 58 -7.63 13.01 10.49
N TYR A 59 -6.43 12.53 10.77
CA TYR A 59 -5.42 12.17 9.77
C TYR A 59 -5.04 10.69 9.88
N ASN A 60 -4.49 10.13 8.83
CA ASN A 60 -4.07 8.74 8.83
C ASN A 60 -2.67 8.54 9.42
N THR A 61 -1.81 9.55 9.34
CA THR A 61 -0.41 9.48 9.80
C THR A 61 0.03 10.79 10.46
N LEU A 62 1.03 10.69 11.35
CA LEU A 62 1.69 11.87 11.94
C LEU A 62 2.32 12.79 10.88
N SER A 63 2.80 12.22 9.76
CA SER A 63 3.34 13.02 8.66
C SER A 63 2.28 13.92 8.03
N ASP A 64 1.03 13.44 7.92
CA ASP A 64 -0.09 14.23 7.40
C ASP A 64 -0.46 15.35 8.39
N GLU A 65 -0.47 15.06 9.69
CA GLU A 65 -0.70 16.04 10.76
C GLU A 65 0.37 17.15 10.74
N LEU A 66 1.65 16.76 10.65
CA LEU A 66 2.76 17.72 10.58
C LEU A 66 2.71 18.58 9.31
N GLN A 67 2.33 18.00 8.19
CA GLN A 67 2.13 18.76 6.95
C GLN A 67 0.96 19.74 7.07
N ALA A 68 -0.15 19.31 7.64
CA ALA A 68 -1.31 20.15 7.90
C ALA A 68 -0.98 21.30 8.89
N LEU A 69 -0.18 21.03 9.93
CA LEU A 69 0.31 22.03 10.86
C LEU A 69 1.21 23.08 10.17
N LYS A 70 2.16 22.61 9.35
CA LYS A 70 3.05 23.50 8.57
C LYS A 70 2.29 24.39 7.59
N GLN A 71 1.20 23.87 7.00
CA GLN A 71 0.34 24.58 6.05
C GLN A 71 -0.72 25.47 6.74
N GLY A 72 -0.79 25.50 8.08
CA GLY A 72 -1.81 26.26 8.82
C GLY A 72 -3.24 25.72 8.63
N GLN A 73 -3.38 24.44 8.23
CA GLN A 73 -4.69 23.77 8.16
C GLN A 73 -5.19 23.38 9.56
N ILE A 74 -4.26 23.07 10.47
CA ILE A 74 -4.48 22.84 11.90
C ILE A 74 -3.56 23.75 12.71
N ASP A 75 -3.96 24.04 13.93
CA ASP A 75 -3.23 24.92 14.86
C ASP A 75 -2.37 24.11 15.83
N VAL A 76 -2.81 22.90 16.19
CA VAL A 76 -2.19 22.02 17.20
C VAL A 76 -2.29 20.57 16.77
N ILE A 77 -1.25 19.78 17.06
CA ILE A 77 -1.29 18.32 16.99
C ILE A 77 -1.37 17.77 18.42
N ALA A 78 -2.33 16.89 18.69
CA ALA A 78 -2.39 16.13 19.93
C ALA A 78 -1.82 14.73 19.73
N LYS A 79 -0.66 14.46 20.33
CA LYS A 79 0.12 13.22 20.19
C LYS A 79 0.75 12.83 21.52
N ASP A 80 1.36 11.65 21.59
CA ASP A 80 2.15 11.26 22.77
C ASP A 80 3.49 12.03 22.86
N ASN A 81 4.03 12.06 24.06
CA ASN A 81 5.30 12.71 24.37
C ASN A 81 6.54 11.93 23.91
N CYS A 82 6.37 10.82 23.22
CA CYS A 82 7.45 9.96 22.74
C CYS A 82 7.48 9.77 21.22
N SER A 83 6.49 10.27 20.48
CA SER A 83 6.42 10.14 19.02
C SER A 83 7.43 11.00 18.26
N LEU A 84 8.01 12.01 18.88
CA LEU A 84 9.02 12.89 18.28
C LEU A 84 10.17 13.10 19.24
N THR A 85 11.39 12.87 18.78
CA THR A 85 12.61 13.25 19.52
C THR A 85 12.82 14.76 19.50
N LYS A 86 13.61 15.29 20.43
CA LYS A 86 13.96 16.72 20.45
C LYS A 86 14.67 17.16 19.16
N GLY A 87 15.50 16.29 18.59
CA GLY A 87 16.20 16.54 17.32
C GLY A 87 15.23 16.64 16.14
N GLU A 88 14.26 15.73 16.07
CA GLU A 88 13.23 15.73 15.03
C GLU A 88 12.33 16.97 15.16
N MET A 89 11.90 17.34 16.38
CA MET A 89 11.11 18.54 16.59
C MET A 89 11.81 19.81 16.07
N ARG A 90 13.11 19.97 16.37
CA ARG A 90 13.92 21.09 15.82
C ARG A 90 13.98 21.06 14.29
N ARG A 91 14.29 19.90 13.70
CA ARG A 91 14.35 19.74 12.24
C ARG A 91 13.02 20.02 11.56
N LEU A 92 11.92 19.67 12.21
CA LEU A 92 10.56 19.84 11.69
C LEU A 92 10.01 21.26 11.92
N GLY A 93 10.66 22.10 12.71
CA GLY A 93 10.19 23.43 13.09
C GLY A 93 8.91 23.36 13.93
N VAL A 94 8.87 22.42 14.88
CA VAL A 94 7.74 22.25 15.81
C VAL A 94 8.24 22.16 17.24
N ARG A 95 7.39 22.56 18.18
CA ARG A 95 7.66 22.46 19.62
C ARG A 95 6.45 21.96 20.38
N VAL A 96 6.67 21.32 21.50
CA VAL A 96 5.59 21.02 22.45
C VAL A 96 5.22 22.31 23.16
N ALA A 97 3.95 22.69 23.08
CA ALA A 97 3.42 23.84 23.82
C ALA A 97 3.22 23.48 25.28
N PHE A 98 2.54 22.37 25.55
CA PHE A 98 2.33 21.87 26.93
C PHE A 98 2.05 20.34 26.87
N PHE A 99 2.10 19.70 28.05
CA PHE A 99 1.73 18.31 28.23
C PHE A 99 0.37 18.20 28.90
N GLY A 100 -0.44 17.24 28.49
CA GLY A 100 -1.67 16.85 29.18
C GLY A 100 -1.39 16.19 30.52
N ASN A 101 -2.36 16.24 31.43
CA ASN A 101 -2.30 15.59 32.74
C ASN A 101 -2.77 14.13 32.72
N ASP A 102 -2.92 13.54 31.52
CA ASP A 102 -3.35 12.18 31.32
C ASP A 102 -2.18 11.20 31.44
N SER A 103 -2.51 9.97 31.78
CA SER A 103 -1.57 8.84 31.77
C SER A 103 -2.12 7.78 30.81
N LEU A 104 -1.37 7.49 29.78
CA LEU A 104 -1.72 6.56 28.72
C LEU A 104 -0.84 5.33 28.83
N PRO A 105 -1.26 4.29 29.59
CA PRO A 105 -0.49 3.06 29.71
C PRO A 105 -0.47 2.30 28.38
N CYS A 106 0.72 1.89 27.94
CA CYS A 106 0.94 1.05 26.78
C CYS A 106 0.97 -0.42 27.17
N GLY A 107 0.33 -1.26 26.38
CA GLY A 107 0.35 -2.70 26.52
C GLY A 107 0.29 -3.38 25.15
N ILE A 108 0.66 -4.63 25.12
CA ILE A 108 0.69 -5.44 23.90
C ILE A 108 -0.65 -6.17 23.77
N PRO A 109 -1.44 -5.89 22.68
CA PRO A 109 -2.76 -6.50 22.48
C PRO A 109 -2.66 -7.92 21.92
N PHE A 110 -3.60 -8.77 22.35
CA PHE A 110 -3.81 -10.15 21.91
C PHE A 110 -5.28 -10.42 21.61
N ARG A 111 -5.56 -11.48 20.85
CA ARG A 111 -6.92 -12.02 20.73
C ARG A 111 -7.44 -12.45 22.10
N ARG A 112 -8.74 -12.35 22.30
CA ARG A 112 -9.37 -12.84 23.53
C ARG A 112 -9.19 -14.33 23.79
N SER A 113 -8.94 -15.13 22.75
CA SER A 113 -8.66 -16.55 22.84
C SER A 113 -7.24 -16.88 23.35
N ASP A 114 -6.32 -15.94 23.30
CA ASP A 114 -4.88 -16.19 23.48
C ASP A 114 -4.41 -15.87 24.90
N VAL A 115 -5.22 -16.22 25.90
CA VAL A 115 -4.99 -15.93 27.32
C VAL A 115 -3.61 -16.42 27.77
N ALA A 116 -3.25 -17.67 27.45
CA ALA A 116 -1.99 -18.26 27.90
C ALA A 116 -0.74 -17.52 27.36
N LEU A 117 -0.81 -17.01 26.10
CA LEU A 117 0.28 -16.25 25.50
C LEU A 117 0.36 -14.84 26.11
N CYS A 118 -0.78 -14.21 26.34
CA CYS A 118 -0.89 -12.92 27.00
C CYS A 118 -0.32 -12.96 28.43
N ASP A 119 -0.71 -13.96 29.22
CA ASP A 119 -0.22 -14.16 30.60
C ASP A 119 1.29 -14.48 30.63
N SER A 120 1.78 -15.22 29.64
CA SER A 120 3.22 -15.51 29.52
C SER A 120 4.03 -14.25 29.24
N LEU A 121 3.55 -13.38 28.32
CA LEU A 121 4.22 -12.11 28.05
C LEU A 121 4.11 -11.15 29.23
N SER A 122 2.95 -11.10 29.90
CA SER A 122 2.77 -10.25 31.09
C SER A 122 3.78 -10.61 32.17
N ARG A 123 3.90 -11.89 32.52
CA ARG A 123 4.92 -12.36 33.50
C ARG A 123 6.35 -12.04 33.06
N PHE A 124 6.64 -12.14 31.77
CA PHE A 124 7.95 -11.78 31.24
C PHE A 124 8.22 -10.27 31.39
N ILE A 125 7.28 -9.41 31.05
CA ILE A 125 7.37 -7.94 31.23
C ILE A 125 7.53 -7.60 32.71
N ASP A 126 6.74 -8.22 33.59
CA ASP A 126 6.79 -7.99 35.04
C ASP A 126 8.16 -8.41 35.62
N SER A 127 8.76 -9.51 35.11
CA SER A 127 10.10 -9.92 35.52
C SER A 127 11.18 -8.93 35.10
N LEU A 128 11.11 -8.38 33.87
CA LEU A 128 12.03 -7.34 33.41
C LEU A 128 11.87 -6.02 34.20
N SER A 129 10.64 -5.72 34.58
CA SER A 129 10.34 -4.54 35.40
C SER A 129 10.88 -4.68 36.82
N ALA A 130 10.71 -5.85 37.43
CA ALA A 130 11.19 -6.15 38.80
C ALA A 130 12.71 -6.08 38.91
N THR A 131 13.45 -6.44 37.86
CA THR A 131 14.91 -6.36 37.81
C THR A 131 15.45 -4.98 37.43
N GLY A 132 14.58 -4.05 37.00
CA GLY A 132 14.97 -2.76 36.43
C GLY A 132 15.51 -2.84 34.99
N GLU A 133 15.54 -4.04 34.39
CA GLU A 133 16.05 -4.23 33.04
C GLU A 133 15.16 -3.56 31.98
N LEU A 134 13.83 -3.55 32.21
CA LEU A 134 12.88 -2.88 31.32
C LEU A 134 13.16 -1.39 31.22
N GLN A 135 13.40 -0.71 32.33
CA GLN A 135 13.69 0.72 32.40
C GLN A 135 15.00 1.06 31.70
N GLN A 136 16.04 0.24 31.90
CA GLN A 136 17.33 0.40 31.22
C GLN A 136 17.18 0.20 29.70
N LEU A 137 16.39 -0.77 29.26
CA LEU A 137 16.12 -1.04 27.87
C LEU A 137 15.41 0.15 27.21
N VAL A 138 14.35 0.65 27.83
CA VAL A 138 13.60 1.84 27.34
C VAL A 138 14.50 3.07 27.29
N ALA A 139 15.30 3.34 28.35
CA ALA A 139 16.23 4.45 28.40
C ALA A 139 17.26 4.41 27.27
N ARG A 140 17.88 3.25 27.03
CA ARG A 140 18.86 3.08 25.96
C ARG A 140 18.33 3.46 24.58
N TRP A 141 17.09 3.06 24.26
CA TRP A 141 16.49 3.38 22.97
C TRP A 141 16.02 4.83 22.88
N ARG A 142 15.60 5.46 23.99
CA ARG A 142 15.14 6.84 24.03
C ARG A 142 16.26 7.87 24.02
N GLU A 143 17.41 7.54 24.59
CA GLU A 143 18.60 8.39 24.66
C GLU A 143 19.42 8.39 23.38
N CYS A 144 19.05 7.57 22.39
CA CYS A 144 19.73 7.50 21.09
C CYS A 144 19.36 8.73 20.24
N ASP A 145 20.32 9.64 20.00
CA ASP A 145 20.11 10.83 19.19
C ASP A 145 19.90 10.51 17.71
N ASP A 146 20.50 9.42 17.22
CA ASP A 146 20.36 8.94 15.84
C ASP A 146 19.78 7.51 15.81
N PRO A 147 18.48 7.38 15.57
CA PRO A 147 17.83 6.07 15.47
C PRO A 147 18.43 5.16 14.38
N SER A 148 19.05 5.74 13.35
CA SER A 148 19.69 4.96 12.26
C SER A 148 20.99 4.30 12.71
N ALA A 149 21.68 4.88 13.66
CA ALA A 149 22.92 4.35 14.24
C ALA A 149 22.68 3.33 15.38
N ALA A 150 21.48 3.34 16.01
CA ALA A 150 21.13 2.42 17.06
C ALA A 150 21.15 0.97 16.56
N THR A 151 21.79 0.06 17.30
CA THR A 151 21.87 -1.34 16.91
C THR A 151 21.09 -2.24 17.87
N MET A 152 20.43 -3.26 17.31
CA MET A 152 19.88 -4.33 18.14
C MET A 152 21.02 -5.09 18.84
N PRO A 153 20.88 -5.43 20.11
CA PRO A 153 21.85 -6.30 20.76
C PRO A 153 21.88 -7.66 20.09
N ASP A 154 23.04 -8.30 20.13
CA ASP A 154 23.11 -9.70 19.71
C ASP A 154 22.36 -10.57 20.73
N LEU A 155 21.22 -11.06 20.32
CA LEU A 155 20.37 -11.94 21.12
C LEU A 155 20.63 -13.43 20.82
N GLY A 156 21.63 -13.75 20.02
CA GLY A 156 21.91 -15.10 19.56
C GLY A 156 20.93 -15.62 18.49
N PRO A 157 21.05 -16.88 18.08
CA PRO A 157 20.24 -17.46 17.01
C PRO A 157 18.76 -17.51 17.37
N GLN A 158 17.93 -17.46 16.34
CA GLN A 158 16.48 -17.61 16.48
C GLN A 158 16.15 -19.06 16.94
N PRO A 159 15.21 -19.25 17.87
CA PRO A 159 14.79 -20.57 18.30
C PRO A 159 14.06 -21.32 17.17
N HIS A 160 14.05 -22.66 17.27
CA HIS A 160 13.28 -23.50 16.36
C HIS A 160 11.91 -23.80 16.97
N GLY A 161 10.84 -23.31 16.35
CA GLY A 161 9.49 -23.51 16.85
C GLY A 161 8.44 -22.86 15.95
N LYS A 162 7.18 -22.88 16.38
CA LYS A 162 6.10 -22.20 15.68
C LYS A 162 6.35 -20.69 15.71
N THR A 163 6.46 -20.05 14.56
CA THR A 163 6.73 -18.62 14.44
C THR A 163 5.68 -17.79 15.20
N LEU A 164 6.14 -16.83 16.00
CA LEU A 164 5.33 -15.79 16.60
C LEU A 164 5.18 -14.66 15.59
N LYS A 165 3.99 -14.50 15.06
CA LYS A 165 3.69 -13.48 14.05
C LYS A 165 3.28 -12.20 14.74
N VAL A 166 4.06 -11.14 14.54
CA VAL A 166 3.89 -9.86 15.23
C VAL A 166 3.53 -8.78 14.23
N GLY A 167 2.37 -8.13 14.44
CA GLY A 167 1.99 -6.95 13.69
C GLY A 167 2.60 -5.69 14.30
N VAL A 168 3.16 -4.82 13.48
CA VAL A 168 3.65 -3.50 13.89
C VAL A 168 2.70 -2.45 13.35
N CYS A 169 2.01 -1.70 14.24
CA CYS A 169 1.02 -0.71 13.81
C CYS A 169 1.60 0.69 13.63
N LEU A 170 2.71 0.98 14.28
CA LEU A 170 3.42 2.25 14.17
C LEU A 170 4.90 1.98 13.93
N GLU A 171 5.38 2.38 12.78
CA GLU A 171 6.79 2.31 12.43
C GLU A 171 7.47 3.63 12.78
N LEU A 172 7.82 3.79 14.06
CA LEU A 172 8.39 5.02 14.61
C LEU A 172 9.47 4.72 15.65
N ALA A 173 10.62 5.39 15.51
CA ALA A 173 11.65 5.39 16.54
C ALA A 173 11.17 6.18 17.77
N PRO A 174 11.51 5.77 18.97
CA PRO A 174 12.33 4.60 19.36
C PRO A 174 11.51 3.32 19.63
N ILE A 175 10.23 3.31 19.30
CA ILE A 175 9.26 2.25 19.68
C ILE A 175 9.52 0.95 18.90
N ALA A 176 9.21 0.96 17.62
CA ALA A 176 9.49 -0.11 16.68
C ALA A 176 9.67 0.48 15.28
N TYR A 177 10.80 0.28 14.65
CA TYR A 177 11.12 0.82 13.33
C TYR A 177 12.08 -0.10 12.59
N GLN A 178 12.15 0.03 11.27
CA GLN A 178 12.97 -0.81 10.42
C GLN A 178 14.12 -0.01 9.82
N VAL A 179 15.34 -0.54 9.87
CA VAL A 179 16.52 0.00 9.17
C VAL A 179 17.08 -1.09 8.27
N GLY A 180 17.01 -0.89 6.94
CA GLY A 180 17.22 -1.97 5.98
C GLY A 180 16.18 -3.09 6.22
N ASP A 181 16.64 -4.32 6.36
CA ASP A 181 15.78 -5.48 6.64
C ASP A 181 15.65 -5.80 8.15
N THR A 182 16.20 -4.96 9.03
CA THR A 182 16.28 -5.22 10.46
C THR A 182 15.30 -4.35 11.23
N TRP A 183 14.42 -4.98 12.02
CA TRP A 183 13.58 -4.31 12.99
C TRP A 183 14.36 -3.90 14.22
N ARG A 184 14.16 -2.67 14.67
CA ARG A 184 14.82 -2.03 15.82
C ARG A 184 13.80 -1.34 16.71
N GLY A 185 14.23 -0.91 17.88
CA GLY A 185 13.38 -0.23 18.87
C GLY A 185 13.09 -1.07 20.09
N PHE A 186 12.64 -0.42 21.15
CA PHE A 186 12.51 -1.10 22.44
C PHE A 186 11.42 -2.19 22.43
N GLU A 187 10.27 -1.96 21.77
CA GLU A 187 9.25 -3.01 21.67
C GLU A 187 9.69 -4.17 20.78
N ALA A 188 10.37 -3.87 19.66
CA ALA A 188 10.92 -4.90 18.80
C ALA A 188 11.94 -5.78 19.57
N GLU A 189 12.75 -5.18 20.45
CA GLU A 189 13.69 -5.92 21.30
C GLU A 189 12.98 -6.74 22.37
N VAL A 190 12.01 -6.16 23.08
CA VAL A 190 11.23 -6.88 24.10
C VAL A 190 10.59 -8.13 23.50
N ILE A 191 9.97 -8.00 22.34
CA ILE A 191 9.31 -9.13 21.67
C ILE A 191 10.30 -10.16 21.14
N GLN A 192 11.46 -9.76 20.65
CA GLN A 192 12.48 -10.71 20.21
C GLN A 192 13.08 -11.48 21.41
N ARG A 193 13.27 -10.83 22.56
CA ARG A 193 13.66 -11.50 23.81
C ARG A 193 12.56 -12.45 24.30
N PHE A 194 11.31 -12.01 24.26
CA PHE A 194 10.18 -12.87 24.60
C PHE A 194 10.08 -14.10 23.70
N GLY A 195 10.25 -13.94 22.40
CA GLY A 195 10.25 -15.07 21.46
C GLY A 195 11.28 -16.13 21.83
N ARG A 196 12.48 -15.72 22.26
CA ARG A 196 13.51 -16.64 22.78
C ARG A 196 13.10 -17.29 24.09
N HIS A 197 12.52 -16.53 25.00
CA HIS A 197 12.02 -17.03 26.28
C HIS A 197 10.98 -18.16 26.10
N VAL A 198 10.11 -18.04 25.10
CA VAL A 198 9.07 -19.04 24.79
C VAL A 198 9.48 -20.05 23.72
N GLY A 199 10.72 -19.98 23.21
CA GLY A 199 11.22 -20.90 22.18
C GLY A 199 10.58 -20.75 20.81
N ARG A 200 10.08 -19.55 20.47
CA ARG A 200 9.40 -19.25 19.20
C ARG A 200 10.17 -18.21 18.39
N PRO A 201 10.50 -18.45 17.11
CA PRO A 201 11.07 -17.44 16.25
C PRO A 201 10.06 -16.31 16.02
N VAL A 202 10.54 -15.06 15.97
CA VAL A 202 9.69 -13.86 15.82
C VAL A 202 9.74 -13.37 14.38
N SER A 203 8.57 -13.14 13.80
CA SER A 203 8.40 -12.48 12.50
C SER A 203 7.61 -11.19 12.69
N LEU A 204 8.24 -10.04 12.45
CA LEU A 204 7.62 -8.73 12.53
C LEU A 204 7.18 -8.27 11.13
N GLN A 205 5.95 -7.78 11.03
CA GLN A 205 5.40 -7.24 9.79
C GLN A 205 4.57 -5.99 10.08
N TYR A 206 4.78 -4.95 9.28
CA TYR A 206 3.99 -3.72 9.40
C TYR A 206 2.56 -3.92 8.88
N TYR A 207 1.61 -3.35 9.61
CA TYR A 207 0.20 -3.20 9.22
C TYR A 207 -0.26 -1.76 9.46
N PRO A 208 -0.99 -1.12 8.52
CA PRO A 208 -1.68 0.12 8.81
C PRO A 208 -2.59 -0.02 10.04
N PHE A 209 -2.71 1.03 10.85
CA PHE A 209 -3.50 0.99 12.07
C PHE A 209 -4.96 0.56 11.83
N SER A 210 -5.55 0.96 10.70
CA SER A 210 -6.91 0.58 10.29
C SER A 210 -7.09 -0.91 9.97
N SER A 211 -6.01 -1.62 9.64
CA SER A 211 -6.06 -3.03 9.22
C SER A 211 -5.45 -4.01 10.22
N ILE A 212 -4.73 -3.52 11.24
CA ILE A 212 -4.01 -4.41 12.16
C ILE A 212 -4.95 -5.16 13.11
N LEU A 213 -6.04 -4.52 13.57
CA LEU A 213 -7.04 -5.18 14.41
C LEU A 213 -7.78 -6.30 13.67
N PRO A 214 -8.28 -6.09 12.43
CA PRO A 214 -8.77 -7.18 11.61
C PRO A 214 -7.76 -8.32 11.41
N ALA A 215 -6.46 -8.00 11.22
CA ALA A 215 -5.41 -9.00 11.07
C ALA A 215 -5.21 -9.84 12.33
N LEU A 216 -5.28 -9.21 13.52
CA LEU A 216 -5.23 -9.91 14.81
C LEU A 216 -6.44 -10.83 14.98
N GLN A 217 -7.64 -10.34 14.74
CA GLN A 217 -8.89 -11.11 14.86
C GLN A 217 -8.94 -12.28 13.88
N ALA A 218 -8.46 -12.08 12.65
CA ALA A 218 -8.38 -13.13 11.63
C ALA A 218 -7.28 -14.19 11.91
N GLY A 219 -6.43 -13.99 12.93
CA GLY A 219 -5.32 -14.90 13.22
C GLY A 219 -4.15 -14.81 12.25
N SER A 220 -4.09 -13.76 11.44
CA SER A 220 -2.96 -13.50 10.56
C SER A 220 -1.71 -13.12 11.34
N ILE A 221 -1.88 -12.48 12.50
CA ILE A 221 -0.86 -12.14 13.49
C ILE A 221 -1.28 -12.63 14.87
N ASP A 222 -0.32 -12.85 15.77
CA ASP A 222 -0.55 -13.35 17.13
C ASP A 222 -0.69 -12.21 18.16
N LEU A 223 0.01 -11.11 17.95
CA LEU A 223 0.02 -9.92 18.82
C LEU A 223 0.40 -8.65 18.02
N ILE A 224 0.19 -7.49 18.63
CA ILE A 224 0.48 -6.19 18.02
C ILE A 224 1.49 -5.44 18.88
N ILE A 225 2.45 -4.75 18.22
CA ILE A 225 3.34 -3.75 18.81
C ILE A 225 3.25 -2.43 18.04
N GLY A 226 3.80 -1.36 18.61
CA GLY A 226 3.81 -0.02 18.02
C GLY A 226 3.10 1.00 18.91
N GLY A 227 3.30 0.96 20.23
CA GLY A 227 2.77 1.96 21.14
C GLY A 227 1.25 1.89 21.32
N VAL A 228 0.68 0.71 21.46
CA VAL A 228 -0.78 0.59 21.60
C VAL A 228 -1.21 0.89 23.04
N TYR A 229 -2.01 1.95 23.18
CA TYR A 229 -2.53 2.38 24.49
C TYR A 229 -3.67 1.50 24.96
N ILE A 230 -3.64 1.17 26.25
CA ILE A 230 -4.70 0.43 26.94
C ILE A 230 -5.85 1.40 27.21
N THR A 231 -7.00 1.17 26.57
CA THR A 231 -8.24 1.91 26.85
C THR A 231 -9.34 0.93 27.26
N GLU A 232 -10.32 1.43 28.03
CA GLU A 232 -11.44 0.57 28.49
C GLU A 232 -12.27 0.04 27.31
N GLU A 233 -12.37 0.78 26.22
CA GLU A 233 -13.05 0.32 25.00
C GLU A 233 -12.30 -0.86 24.37
N ARG A 234 -10.96 -0.74 24.24
CA ARG A 234 -10.13 -1.79 23.65
C ARG A 234 -10.06 -3.03 24.51
N LYS A 235 -10.09 -2.91 25.84
CA LYS A 235 -10.16 -4.07 26.76
C LYS A 235 -11.44 -4.91 26.57
N ARG A 236 -12.51 -4.32 26.03
CA ARG A 236 -13.74 -5.05 25.73
C ARG A 236 -13.58 -5.98 24.53
N GLU A 237 -12.66 -5.70 23.63
CA GLU A 237 -12.49 -6.42 22.36
C GLU A 237 -11.25 -7.30 22.34
N MET A 238 -10.21 -6.98 23.14
CA MET A 238 -8.93 -7.68 23.14
C MET A 238 -8.33 -7.78 24.55
N LEU A 239 -7.36 -8.71 24.73
CA LEU A 239 -6.54 -8.79 25.92
C LEU A 239 -5.32 -7.87 25.75
N PHE A 240 -4.79 -7.41 26.88
CA PHE A 240 -3.55 -6.65 26.93
C PHE A 240 -2.57 -7.30 27.89
N SER A 241 -1.27 -7.22 27.57
CA SER A 241 -0.22 -7.54 28.54
C SER A 241 -0.20 -6.56 29.69
N SER A 242 0.60 -6.83 30.72
CA SER A 242 1.03 -5.84 31.71
C SER A 242 1.57 -4.60 30.98
N SER A 243 1.28 -3.41 31.55
CA SER A 243 1.81 -2.14 31.01
C SER A 243 3.33 -2.10 31.17
N TYR A 244 4.03 -1.80 30.11
CA TYR A 244 5.49 -1.68 30.07
C TYR A 244 5.98 -0.24 29.95
N PHE A 245 5.07 0.67 29.64
CA PHE A 245 5.37 2.09 29.44
C PHE A 245 4.09 2.92 29.63
N SER A 246 4.24 4.17 30.07
CA SER A 246 3.14 5.13 30.15
C SER A 246 3.55 6.43 29.48
N ALA A 247 2.71 6.91 28.57
CA ALA A 247 2.87 8.19 27.91
C ALA A 247 1.85 9.21 28.45
N CYS A 248 2.05 10.48 28.13
CA CYS A 248 1.05 11.55 28.29
C CYS A 248 0.83 12.24 26.94
N THR A 249 -0.28 12.93 26.79
CA THR A 249 -0.54 13.72 25.59
C THR A 249 0.40 14.92 25.55
N ALA A 250 1.06 15.15 24.42
CA ALA A 250 1.84 16.33 24.10
C ALA A 250 1.08 17.14 23.04
N TYR A 251 0.86 18.40 23.31
CA TYR A 251 0.25 19.33 22.37
C TYR A 251 1.34 20.09 21.63
N THR A 252 1.50 19.77 20.35
CA THR A 252 2.59 20.25 19.51
C THR A 252 2.11 21.34 18.56
N VAL A 253 2.85 22.43 18.49
CA VAL A 253 2.58 23.61 17.66
C VAL A 253 3.78 23.90 16.77
N LYS A 254 3.58 24.73 15.74
CA LYS A 254 4.65 25.21 14.88
C LYS A 254 5.63 26.07 15.69
N ASP A 255 6.92 25.86 15.48
CA ASP A 255 7.98 26.72 16.04
C ASP A 255 8.33 27.77 14.98
N GLY A 256 8.32 29.06 15.38
CA GLY A 256 8.46 30.19 14.45
C GLY A 256 9.83 30.38 13.79
N ALA A 257 10.79 29.47 14.00
CA ALA A 257 12.12 29.53 13.44
C ALA A 257 12.18 28.83 12.06
N GLU A 258 12.01 29.56 10.96
CA GLU A 258 12.35 29.08 9.62
C GLU A 258 13.82 29.35 9.29
N GLU A 259 14.64 28.30 9.14
CA GLU A 259 15.96 28.41 8.53
C GLU A 259 15.82 28.69 7.03
N SER A 260 16.30 29.82 6.56
CA SER A 260 16.32 30.25 5.16
C SER A 260 17.48 29.58 4.39
N ALA A 261 17.34 28.30 4.06
CA ALA A 261 18.27 27.63 3.16
C ALA A 261 17.92 27.88 1.69
N SER A 262 18.95 27.98 0.81
CA SER A 262 18.78 28.16 -0.62
C SER A 262 18.01 26.97 -1.25
N LEU A 263 17.22 27.21 -2.31
CA LEU A 263 16.43 26.19 -3.01
C LEU A 263 17.30 25.01 -3.48
N GLY A 264 18.51 25.25 -3.94
CA GLY A 264 19.43 24.20 -4.40
C GLY A 264 19.95 23.31 -3.24
N THR A 265 20.21 23.90 -2.08
CA THR A 265 20.62 23.18 -0.87
C THR A 265 19.46 22.33 -0.34
N ARG A 266 18.26 22.91 -0.27
CA ARG A 266 17.03 22.19 0.13
C ARG A 266 16.73 20.98 -0.78
N MET A 267 16.92 21.12 -2.10
CA MET A 267 16.69 20.02 -3.03
C MET A 267 17.72 18.89 -2.85
N LYS A 268 19.01 19.21 -2.65
CA LYS A 268 20.04 18.21 -2.36
C LYS A 268 19.79 17.46 -1.06
N GLU A 269 19.47 18.18 -0.01
CA GLU A 269 19.13 17.61 1.29
C GLU A 269 17.88 16.74 1.21
N MET A 270 16.86 17.18 0.48
CA MET A 270 15.63 16.43 0.26
C MET A 270 15.89 15.09 -0.44
N VAL A 271 16.67 15.08 -1.52
CA VAL A 271 17.08 13.85 -2.22
C VAL A 271 17.91 12.95 -1.31
N HIS A 272 18.90 13.52 -0.62
CA HIS A 272 19.78 12.78 0.28
C HIS A 272 19.00 12.12 1.41
N ASN A 273 18.17 12.89 2.12
CA ASN A 273 17.39 12.41 3.26
C ASN A 273 16.32 11.39 2.88
N ASN A 274 15.70 11.53 1.70
CA ASN A 274 14.60 10.64 1.29
C ASN A 274 15.07 9.37 0.59
N LEU A 275 16.24 9.36 -0.04
CA LEU A 275 16.68 8.22 -0.83
C LEU A 275 18.00 7.59 -0.36
N VAL A 276 18.99 8.42 0.06
CA VAL A 276 20.35 7.95 0.34
C VAL A 276 20.50 7.49 1.78
N VAL A 277 19.98 8.26 2.74
CA VAL A 277 20.03 7.91 4.16
C VAL A 277 19.32 6.57 4.37
N GLU A 278 19.98 5.65 5.13
CA GLU A 278 19.46 4.31 5.42
C GLU A 278 19.16 3.44 4.18
N ASP A 279 19.79 3.74 3.03
CA ASP A 279 19.51 3.04 1.77
C ASP A 279 18.01 3.02 1.40
N ARG A 280 17.28 4.09 1.68
CA ARG A 280 15.80 4.16 1.49
C ARG A 280 15.37 3.93 0.05
N TRP A 281 16.24 4.15 -0.92
CA TRP A 281 16.00 3.79 -2.32
C TRP A 281 15.66 2.30 -2.51
N ARG A 282 16.12 1.42 -1.60
CA ARG A 282 15.79 -0.03 -1.63
C ARG A 282 14.31 -0.29 -1.40
N TYR A 283 13.64 0.52 -0.57
CA TYR A 283 12.19 0.41 -0.40
C TYR A 283 11.46 0.71 -1.71
N ILE A 284 11.90 1.75 -2.44
CA ILE A 284 11.32 2.11 -3.74
C ILE A 284 11.52 1.00 -4.76
N THR A 285 12.74 0.46 -4.88
CA THR A 285 13.04 -0.61 -5.86
C THR A 285 12.34 -1.91 -5.50
N GLY A 286 12.30 -2.27 -4.22
CA GLY A 286 11.58 -3.44 -3.72
C GLY A 286 10.07 -3.32 -3.94
N GLY A 287 9.48 -2.16 -3.61
CA GLY A 287 8.08 -1.88 -3.83
C GLY A 287 7.70 -1.85 -5.31
N LEU A 288 8.56 -1.29 -6.17
CA LEU A 288 8.36 -1.31 -7.61
C LEU A 288 8.36 -2.76 -8.15
N TRP A 289 9.30 -3.58 -7.70
CA TRP A 289 9.35 -4.99 -8.08
C TRP A 289 8.09 -5.75 -7.65
N GLU A 290 7.63 -5.55 -6.42
CA GLU A 290 6.40 -6.19 -5.92
C GLU A 290 5.17 -5.75 -6.72
N THR A 291 5.04 -4.45 -7.03
CA THR A 291 3.98 -3.90 -7.89
C THR A 291 3.99 -4.55 -9.27
N VAL A 292 5.16 -4.66 -9.90
CA VAL A 292 5.32 -5.30 -11.22
C VAL A 292 4.96 -6.78 -11.16
N LYS A 293 5.46 -7.50 -10.18
CA LYS A 293 5.20 -8.93 -9.99
C LYS A 293 3.70 -9.22 -9.84
N ILE A 294 3.03 -8.52 -8.91
CA ILE A 294 1.58 -8.68 -8.68
C ILE A 294 0.81 -8.36 -9.96
N SER A 295 1.15 -7.24 -10.62
CA SER A 295 0.45 -6.79 -11.84
C SER A 295 0.59 -7.80 -12.97
N LEU A 296 1.80 -8.25 -13.29
CA LEU A 296 2.04 -9.20 -14.38
C LEU A 296 1.36 -10.54 -14.13
N CYS A 297 1.49 -11.10 -12.92
CA CYS A 297 0.83 -12.36 -12.57
C CYS A 297 -0.70 -12.22 -12.64
N ALA A 298 -1.27 -11.13 -12.13
CA ALA A 298 -2.71 -10.90 -12.17
C ALA A 298 -3.23 -10.69 -13.61
N ILE A 299 -2.49 -9.98 -14.46
CA ILE A 299 -2.84 -9.79 -15.88
C ILE A 299 -2.84 -11.14 -16.62
N LEU A 300 -1.80 -11.94 -16.46
CA LEU A 300 -1.71 -13.25 -17.12
C LEU A 300 -2.84 -14.18 -16.68
N LEU A 301 -2.97 -14.41 -15.38
CA LEU A 301 -4.02 -15.28 -14.83
C LEU A 301 -5.41 -14.76 -15.15
N GLY A 302 -5.63 -13.46 -14.98
CA GLY A 302 -6.92 -12.85 -15.22
C GLY A 302 -7.30 -12.83 -16.71
N THR A 303 -6.33 -12.74 -17.62
CA THR A 303 -6.60 -12.87 -19.08
C THR A 303 -7.03 -14.28 -19.44
N ILE A 304 -6.34 -15.29 -18.91
CA ILE A 304 -6.70 -16.71 -19.15
C ILE A 304 -8.08 -16.99 -18.56
N LEU A 305 -8.32 -16.61 -17.33
CA LEU A 305 -9.63 -16.78 -16.67
C LEU A 305 -10.72 -15.98 -17.40
N GLY A 306 -10.43 -14.76 -17.83
CA GLY A 306 -11.35 -13.90 -18.57
C GLY A 306 -11.77 -14.50 -19.92
N ALA A 307 -10.83 -15.13 -20.62
CA ALA A 307 -11.13 -15.86 -21.85
C ALA A 307 -12.06 -17.07 -21.58
N ALA A 308 -11.80 -17.82 -20.51
CA ALA A 308 -12.66 -18.93 -20.09
C ALA A 308 -14.08 -18.45 -19.69
N VAL A 309 -14.17 -17.36 -18.92
CA VAL A 309 -15.46 -16.76 -18.53
C VAL A 309 -16.20 -16.20 -19.75
N CYS A 310 -15.49 -15.60 -20.71
CA CYS A 310 -16.07 -15.14 -21.98
C CYS A 310 -16.67 -16.33 -22.74
N TRP A 311 -15.93 -17.44 -22.85
CA TRP A 311 -16.46 -18.66 -23.49
C TRP A 311 -17.70 -19.19 -22.78
N MET A 312 -17.72 -19.25 -21.44
CA MET A 312 -18.91 -19.59 -20.64
C MET A 312 -20.08 -18.64 -20.91
N ARG A 313 -19.82 -17.33 -20.95
CA ARG A 313 -20.81 -16.28 -21.17
C ARG A 313 -21.47 -16.35 -22.56
N MET A 314 -20.72 -16.81 -23.56
CA MET A 314 -21.19 -17.01 -24.93
C MET A 314 -21.80 -18.39 -25.18
N SER A 315 -21.89 -19.24 -24.16
CA SER A 315 -22.44 -20.58 -24.28
C SER A 315 -23.92 -20.55 -24.62
N ARG A 316 -24.39 -21.50 -25.45
CA ARG A 316 -25.83 -21.70 -25.75
C ARG A 316 -26.61 -22.23 -24.56
N ARG A 317 -25.95 -22.88 -23.59
CA ARG A 317 -26.57 -23.41 -22.38
C ARG A 317 -26.85 -22.25 -21.40
N ARG A 318 -28.12 -21.92 -21.19
CA ARG A 318 -28.55 -20.78 -20.37
C ARG A 318 -27.97 -20.79 -18.95
N TRP A 319 -27.83 -21.95 -18.34
CA TRP A 319 -27.29 -22.06 -16.98
C TRP A 319 -25.79 -21.71 -16.93
N ILE A 320 -24.98 -22.13 -17.92
CA ILE A 320 -23.55 -21.76 -18.01
C ILE A 320 -23.40 -20.24 -18.24
N ALA A 321 -24.17 -19.70 -19.17
CA ALA A 321 -24.16 -18.27 -19.44
C ALA A 321 -24.67 -17.46 -18.25
N GLY A 322 -25.63 -17.99 -17.48
CA GLY A 322 -26.19 -17.39 -16.26
C GLY A 322 -25.14 -17.32 -15.14
N THR A 323 -24.45 -18.42 -14.83
CA THR A 323 -23.39 -18.44 -13.81
C THR A 323 -22.26 -17.48 -14.14
N ALA A 324 -21.82 -17.43 -15.41
CA ALA A 324 -20.83 -16.45 -15.86
C ALA A 324 -21.32 -15.00 -15.66
N SER A 325 -22.62 -14.73 -15.94
CA SER A 325 -23.20 -13.41 -15.74
C SER A 325 -23.24 -12.99 -14.27
N VAL A 326 -23.63 -13.90 -13.37
CA VAL A 326 -23.63 -13.64 -11.93
C VAL A 326 -22.22 -13.32 -11.43
N TYR A 327 -21.23 -14.11 -11.82
CA TYR A 327 -19.83 -13.86 -11.49
C TYR A 327 -19.36 -12.48 -11.97
N ILE A 328 -19.60 -12.13 -13.23
CA ILE A 328 -19.19 -10.84 -13.80
C ILE A 328 -19.84 -9.69 -13.05
N ASN A 329 -21.14 -9.76 -12.79
CA ASN A 329 -21.87 -8.71 -12.10
C ASN A 329 -21.36 -8.55 -10.65
N LEU A 330 -21.09 -9.66 -9.95
CA LEU A 330 -20.56 -9.66 -8.60
C LEU A 330 -19.18 -8.99 -8.54
N MET A 331 -18.26 -9.46 -9.39
CA MET A 331 -16.86 -8.95 -9.40
C MET A 331 -16.76 -7.47 -9.81
N ARG A 332 -17.67 -6.99 -10.65
CA ARG A 332 -17.71 -5.58 -11.08
C ARG A 332 -18.49 -4.67 -10.13
N GLY A 333 -19.35 -5.24 -9.29
CA GLY A 333 -20.17 -4.50 -8.34
C GLY A 333 -19.49 -4.24 -7.00
N ILE A 334 -18.44 -4.99 -6.66
CA ILE A 334 -17.74 -4.84 -5.37
C ILE A 334 -16.53 -3.92 -5.53
N PRO A 335 -16.33 -2.92 -4.64
CA PRO A 335 -15.12 -2.11 -4.62
C PRO A 335 -13.88 -3.00 -4.43
N MET A 336 -12.83 -2.77 -5.23
CA MET A 336 -11.64 -3.63 -5.23
C MET A 336 -10.96 -3.74 -3.87
N LEU A 337 -10.88 -2.64 -3.10
CA LEU A 337 -10.29 -2.66 -1.75
C LEU A 337 -11.07 -3.60 -0.81
N VAL A 338 -12.40 -3.49 -0.81
CA VAL A 338 -13.26 -4.32 0.04
C VAL A 338 -13.12 -5.80 -0.35
N PHE A 339 -13.12 -6.10 -1.65
CA PHE A 339 -12.91 -7.45 -2.15
C PHE A 339 -11.54 -8.02 -1.73
N LEU A 340 -10.47 -7.25 -1.86
CA LEU A 340 -9.14 -7.64 -1.45
C LEU A 340 -9.07 -7.95 0.05
N MET A 341 -9.68 -7.11 0.88
CA MET A 341 -9.74 -7.32 2.35
C MET A 341 -10.53 -8.58 2.71
N ILE A 342 -11.69 -8.82 2.07
CA ILE A 342 -12.48 -10.04 2.28
C ILE A 342 -11.65 -11.29 1.90
N MET A 343 -10.99 -11.26 0.75
CA MET A 343 -10.15 -12.37 0.31
C MET A 343 -9.03 -12.66 1.30
N PHE A 344 -8.35 -11.62 1.81
CA PHE A 344 -7.21 -11.78 2.71
C PHE A 344 -7.63 -12.16 4.13
N TYR A 345 -8.59 -11.44 4.72
CA TYR A 345 -8.96 -11.61 6.14
C TYR A 345 -10.04 -12.66 6.39
N VAL A 346 -10.81 -13.06 5.38
CA VAL A 346 -11.92 -14.00 5.53
C VAL A 346 -11.69 -15.28 4.74
N VAL A 347 -11.52 -15.18 3.41
CA VAL A 347 -11.47 -16.37 2.55
C VAL A 347 -10.18 -17.14 2.72
N PHE A 348 -9.05 -16.46 2.75
CA PHE A 348 -7.71 -17.06 2.88
C PHE A 348 -7.11 -16.92 4.28
N ALA A 349 -7.91 -16.48 5.28
CA ALA A 349 -7.47 -16.46 6.67
C ALA A 349 -7.00 -17.85 7.12
N GLY A 350 -5.81 -17.90 7.71
CA GLY A 350 -5.26 -19.17 8.23
C GLY A 350 -4.76 -20.20 7.21
N THR A 351 -4.88 -19.95 5.89
CA THR A 351 -4.41 -20.89 4.84
C THR A 351 -2.89 -20.93 4.67
N GLY A 352 -2.16 -19.97 5.26
CA GLY A 352 -0.70 -19.84 5.09
C GLY A 352 -0.26 -19.27 3.74
N LEU A 353 -1.18 -18.86 2.86
CA LEU A 353 -0.84 -18.18 1.61
C LEU A 353 -0.22 -16.82 1.89
N SER A 354 0.82 -16.47 1.11
CA SER A 354 1.42 -15.14 1.21
C SER A 354 0.43 -14.04 0.77
N GLY A 355 0.54 -12.86 1.37
CA GLY A 355 -0.30 -11.70 0.98
C GLY A 355 -0.23 -11.41 -0.52
N SER A 356 0.97 -11.49 -1.11
CA SER A 356 1.17 -11.30 -2.56
C SER A 356 0.41 -12.32 -3.40
N ALA A 357 0.35 -13.59 -2.97
CA ALA A 357 -0.44 -14.61 -3.68
C ALA A 357 -1.95 -14.31 -3.60
N VAL A 358 -2.45 -13.91 -2.42
CA VAL A 358 -3.85 -13.50 -2.25
C VAL A 358 -4.18 -12.27 -3.11
N ALA A 359 -3.27 -11.28 -3.17
CA ALA A 359 -3.43 -10.12 -4.03
C ALA A 359 -3.52 -10.51 -5.51
N VAL A 360 -2.59 -11.35 -6.01
CA VAL A 360 -2.60 -11.84 -7.39
C VAL A 360 -3.93 -12.53 -7.71
N ILE A 361 -4.41 -13.43 -6.85
CA ILE A 361 -5.69 -14.13 -7.04
C ILE A 361 -6.85 -13.12 -7.08
N SER A 362 -6.89 -12.19 -6.15
CA SER A 362 -7.96 -11.19 -6.05
C SER A 362 -8.02 -10.28 -7.28
N PHE A 363 -6.87 -9.73 -7.69
CA PHE A 363 -6.78 -8.92 -8.90
C PHE A 363 -7.09 -9.72 -10.17
N ALA A 364 -6.63 -10.96 -10.27
CA ALA A 364 -6.90 -11.83 -11.41
C ALA A 364 -8.40 -12.12 -11.56
N LEU A 365 -9.11 -12.40 -10.46
CA LEU A 365 -10.55 -12.63 -10.50
C LEU A 365 -11.31 -11.39 -10.97
N VAL A 366 -11.03 -10.22 -10.41
CA VAL A 366 -11.70 -8.99 -10.82
C VAL A 366 -11.34 -8.63 -12.27
N PHE A 367 -10.08 -8.74 -12.64
CA PHE A 367 -9.61 -8.47 -14.01
C PHE A 367 -10.26 -9.41 -15.02
N ALA A 368 -10.42 -10.71 -14.71
CA ALA A 368 -11.07 -11.69 -15.55
C ALA A 368 -12.53 -11.31 -15.90
N ALA A 369 -13.26 -10.73 -14.95
CA ALA A 369 -14.62 -10.25 -15.18
C ALA A 369 -14.66 -9.12 -16.23
N TYR A 370 -13.73 -8.15 -16.14
CA TYR A 370 -13.62 -7.08 -17.13
C TYR A 370 -13.16 -7.59 -18.49
N VAL A 371 -12.12 -8.43 -18.52
CA VAL A 371 -11.58 -9.01 -19.76
C VAL A 371 -12.61 -9.85 -20.49
N SER A 372 -13.42 -10.62 -19.75
CA SER A 372 -14.47 -11.46 -20.35
C SER A 372 -15.50 -10.64 -21.13
N GLU A 373 -15.96 -9.52 -20.58
CA GLU A 373 -16.90 -8.63 -21.27
C GLU A 373 -16.25 -7.88 -22.44
N MET A 374 -14.99 -7.47 -22.31
CA MET A 374 -14.25 -6.87 -23.40
C MET A 374 -14.08 -7.84 -24.57
N PHE A 375 -13.71 -9.09 -24.30
CA PHE A 375 -13.59 -10.12 -25.33
C PHE A 375 -14.94 -10.43 -25.98
N ARG A 376 -15.99 -10.58 -25.16
CA ARG A 376 -17.36 -10.81 -25.69
C ARG A 376 -17.80 -9.67 -26.61
N THR A 377 -17.63 -8.43 -26.19
CA THR A 377 -17.99 -7.26 -26.98
C THR A 377 -17.18 -7.16 -28.28
N ALA A 378 -15.87 -7.45 -28.20
CA ALA A 378 -15.00 -7.42 -29.36
C ALA A 378 -15.34 -8.53 -30.38
N ILE A 379 -15.70 -9.72 -29.91
CA ILE A 379 -16.15 -10.82 -30.79
C ILE A 379 -17.47 -10.48 -31.44
N GLN A 380 -18.42 -9.89 -30.68
CA GLN A 380 -19.71 -9.48 -31.21
C GLN A 380 -19.63 -8.30 -32.21
N ALA A 381 -18.59 -7.47 -32.06
CA ALA A 381 -18.34 -6.36 -33.00
C ALA A 381 -17.81 -6.84 -34.38
N VAL A 382 -17.34 -8.09 -34.47
CA VAL A 382 -17.06 -8.73 -35.75
C VAL A 382 -18.40 -9.22 -36.32
N GLY A 383 -18.85 -8.61 -37.43
CA GLY A 383 -20.17 -8.90 -38.01
C GLY A 383 -20.38 -10.38 -38.26
N LYS A 384 -21.62 -10.83 -38.20
CA LYS A 384 -22.00 -12.23 -38.48
C LYS A 384 -21.64 -12.68 -39.88
N GLU A 385 -21.62 -11.72 -40.83
CA GLU A 385 -21.25 -11.88 -42.24
C GLU A 385 -19.85 -12.52 -42.39
N GLN A 386 -18.92 -12.19 -41.50
CA GLN A 386 -17.57 -12.78 -41.48
C GLN A 386 -17.59 -14.27 -41.11
N THR A 387 -18.48 -14.66 -40.23
CA THR A 387 -18.67 -16.05 -39.82
C THR A 387 -19.37 -16.84 -40.95
N GLU A 388 -20.40 -16.26 -41.56
CA GLU A 388 -21.15 -16.85 -42.68
C GLU A 388 -20.26 -17.02 -43.91
N ALA A 389 -19.47 -16.02 -44.26
CA ALA A 389 -18.50 -16.08 -45.34
C ALA A 389 -17.45 -17.21 -45.14
N GLY A 390 -16.92 -17.34 -43.91
CA GLY A 390 -16.00 -18.40 -43.56
C GLY A 390 -16.61 -19.79 -43.74
N LEU A 391 -17.85 -19.99 -43.31
CA LEU A 391 -18.58 -21.24 -43.45
C LEU A 391 -18.89 -21.53 -44.92
N ALA A 392 -19.25 -20.52 -45.71
CA ALA A 392 -19.49 -20.64 -47.16
C ALA A 392 -18.22 -21.05 -47.93
N LEU A 393 -17.04 -20.64 -47.47
CA LEU A 393 -15.75 -21.07 -48.02
C LEU A 393 -15.31 -22.46 -47.56
N GLY A 394 -16.18 -23.20 -46.83
CA GLY A 394 -15.91 -24.55 -46.37
C GLY A 394 -15.09 -24.66 -45.08
N PHE A 395 -14.79 -23.57 -44.38
CA PHE A 395 -14.15 -23.66 -43.09
C PHE A 395 -15.10 -24.21 -42.04
N THR A 396 -14.59 -25.03 -41.14
CA THR A 396 -15.33 -25.44 -39.94
C THR A 396 -15.59 -24.21 -39.00
N ARG A 397 -16.55 -24.33 -38.13
CA ARG A 397 -16.83 -23.25 -37.14
C ARG A 397 -15.58 -22.87 -36.31
N TRP A 398 -14.75 -23.83 -35.93
CA TRP A 398 -13.51 -23.60 -35.19
C TRP A 398 -12.46 -22.90 -36.08
N GLN A 399 -12.29 -23.31 -37.33
CA GLN A 399 -11.38 -22.64 -38.27
C GLN A 399 -11.82 -21.20 -38.53
N THR A 400 -13.11 -20.98 -38.76
CA THR A 400 -13.69 -19.64 -38.95
C THR A 400 -13.44 -18.78 -37.72
N ALA A 401 -13.72 -19.28 -36.51
CA ALA A 401 -13.49 -18.55 -35.26
C ALA A 401 -12.00 -18.21 -35.09
N ARG A 402 -11.09 -19.15 -35.30
CA ARG A 402 -9.64 -18.97 -35.07
C ARG A 402 -8.97 -18.13 -36.16
N LEU A 403 -9.31 -18.32 -37.44
CA LEU A 403 -8.58 -17.74 -38.57
C LEU A 403 -9.19 -16.41 -39.05
N ILE A 404 -10.49 -16.20 -38.85
CA ILE A 404 -11.20 -15.05 -39.38
C ILE A 404 -11.66 -14.12 -38.24
N VAL A 405 -12.43 -14.65 -37.26
CA VAL A 405 -13.07 -13.81 -36.23
C VAL A 405 -12.07 -13.40 -35.16
N ALA A 406 -11.29 -14.31 -34.58
CA ALA A 406 -10.39 -14.01 -33.47
C ALA A 406 -9.32 -12.95 -33.80
N PRO A 407 -8.66 -12.95 -34.99
CA PRO A 407 -7.70 -11.88 -35.29
C PRO A 407 -8.34 -10.50 -35.43
N GLN A 408 -9.59 -10.42 -35.89
CA GLN A 408 -10.33 -9.17 -36.02
C GLN A 408 -10.79 -8.70 -34.62
N ALA A 409 -11.36 -9.60 -33.82
CA ALA A 409 -11.77 -9.31 -32.45
C ALA A 409 -10.59 -8.86 -31.58
N LEU A 410 -9.41 -9.50 -31.73
CA LEU A 410 -8.20 -9.13 -31.00
C LEU A 410 -7.77 -7.69 -31.32
N ARG A 411 -7.88 -7.25 -32.57
CA ARG A 411 -7.58 -5.87 -32.94
C ARG A 411 -8.54 -4.87 -32.28
N ASN A 412 -9.83 -5.22 -32.28
CA ASN A 412 -10.87 -4.36 -31.72
C ASN A 412 -10.75 -4.21 -30.21
N VAL A 413 -10.30 -5.25 -29.51
CA VAL A 413 -10.20 -5.25 -28.03
C VAL A 413 -8.94 -4.56 -27.51
N MET A 414 -7.84 -4.55 -28.27
CA MET A 414 -6.53 -4.11 -27.78
C MET A 414 -6.49 -2.71 -27.16
N PRO A 415 -7.14 -1.67 -27.72
CA PRO A 415 -7.13 -0.34 -27.11
C PRO A 415 -7.79 -0.34 -25.71
N VAL A 416 -8.92 -1.05 -25.59
CA VAL A 416 -9.67 -1.15 -24.33
C VAL A 416 -8.92 -2.04 -23.32
N TYR A 417 -8.35 -3.16 -23.77
CA TYR A 417 -7.55 -4.05 -22.97
C TYR A 417 -6.31 -3.34 -22.39
N LYS A 418 -5.60 -2.55 -23.20
CA LYS A 418 -4.48 -1.71 -22.75
C LYS A 418 -4.93 -0.76 -21.62
N GLY A 419 -6.07 -0.09 -21.78
CA GLY A 419 -6.64 0.78 -20.76
C GLY A 419 -6.90 0.04 -19.45
N GLN A 420 -7.46 -1.17 -19.52
CA GLN A 420 -7.74 -1.99 -18.35
C GLN A 420 -6.48 -2.52 -17.66
N VAL A 421 -5.44 -2.87 -18.41
CA VAL A 421 -4.12 -3.23 -17.88
C VAL A 421 -3.52 -2.07 -17.07
N ILE A 422 -3.54 -0.85 -17.62
CA ILE A 422 -3.07 0.34 -16.93
C ILE A 422 -3.89 0.60 -15.66
N THR A 423 -5.20 0.40 -15.72
CA THR A 423 -6.10 0.53 -14.55
C THR A 423 -5.76 -0.48 -13.45
N LEU A 424 -5.48 -1.74 -13.82
CA LEU A 424 -5.06 -2.76 -12.87
C LEU A 424 -3.74 -2.37 -12.18
N ILE A 425 -2.72 -1.96 -12.94
CA ILE A 425 -1.42 -1.54 -12.41
C ILE A 425 -1.59 -0.41 -11.38
N LYS A 426 -2.38 0.61 -11.71
CA LYS A 426 -2.68 1.68 -10.74
C LYS A 426 -3.49 1.18 -9.54
N GLY A 427 -4.38 0.21 -9.77
CA GLY A 427 -5.19 -0.40 -8.73
C GLY A 427 -4.39 -1.18 -7.69
N THR A 428 -3.17 -1.66 -8.03
CA THR A 428 -2.32 -2.37 -7.04
C THR A 428 -1.87 -1.49 -5.88
N SER A 429 -1.97 -0.17 -5.99
CA SER A 429 -1.64 0.76 -4.88
C SER A 429 -2.43 0.52 -3.57
N ILE A 430 -3.49 -0.28 -3.62
CA ILE A 430 -4.27 -0.62 -2.42
C ILE A 430 -3.75 -1.84 -1.65
N VAL A 431 -2.74 -2.58 -2.17
CA VAL A 431 -2.26 -3.81 -1.51
C VAL A 431 -1.54 -3.54 -0.18
N GLY A 432 -1.14 -2.30 0.06
CA GLY A 432 -0.61 -1.86 1.35
C GLY A 432 -1.58 -2.10 2.52
N TYR A 433 -2.90 -2.13 2.27
CA TYR A 433 -3.92 -2.43 3.29
C TYR A 433 -3.90 -3.88 3.78
N ILE A 434 -3.27 -4.80 3.06
CA ILE A 434 -3.04 -6.19 3.47
C ILE A 434 -1.54 -6.45 3.73
N ALA A 435 -0.84 -5.40 4.18
CA ALA A 435 0.56 -5.43 4.61
C ALA A 435 1.57 -5.87 3.54
N ILE A 436 1.28 -5.63 2.26
CA ILE A 436 2.24 -5.83 1.17
C ILE A 436 3.00 -4.52 0.94
N GLN A 437 4.32 -4.64 0.84
CA GLN A 437 5.19 -3.50 0.59
C GLN A 437 5.32 -3.26 -0.92
N ASP A 438 4.28 -2.64 -1.50
CA ASP A 438 4.26 -2.16 -2.89
C ASP A 438 4.94 -0.79 -3.03
N LEU A 439 4.93 -0.24 -4.23
CA LEU A 439 5.52 1.07 -4.52
C LEU A 439 4.88 2.21 -3.72
N THR A 440 3.55 2.19 -3.53
CA THR A 440 2.84 3.19 -2.72
C THR A 440 3.25 3.11 -1.27
N ARG A 441 3.27 1.89 -0.72
CA ARG A 441 3.69 1.64 0.65
C ARG A 441 5.15 2.02 0.89
N ALA A 442 6.04 1.78 -0.07
CA ALA A 442 7.43 2.22 0.00
C ALA A 442 7.53 3.76 0.15
N GLY A 443 6.72 4.51 -0.61
CA GLY A 443 6.62 5.96 -0.45
C GLY A 443 6.09 6.38 0.93
N ASP A 444 5.08 5.67 1.45
CA ASP A 444 4.53 5.93 2.79
C ASP A 444 5.55 5.69 3.91
N ILE A 445 6.35 4.62 3.80
CA ILE A 445 7.43 4.34 4.76
C ILE A 445 8.44 5.48 4.77
N ILE A 446 8.90 5.93 3.59
CA ILE A 446 9.85 7.04 3.50
C ILE A 446 9.23 8.32 4.07
N ARG A 447 7.99 8.63 3.70
CA ARG A 447 7.24 9.79 4.19
C ARG A 447 7.12 9.80 5.72
N THR A 448 6.81 8.66 6.32
CA THR A 448 6.67 8.53 7.79
C THR A 448 8.00 8.74 8.49
N ARG A 449 9.12 8.28 7.92
CA ARG A 449 10.46 8.42 8.51
C ARG A 449 11.08 9.79 8.32
N THR A 450 10.83 10.41 7.16
CA THR A 450 11.43 11.72 6.85
C THR A 450 10.54 12.88 7.26
N PHE A 451 9.26 12.60 7.53
CA PHE A 451 8.20 13.60 7.69
C PHE A 451 8.11 14.58 6.50
N ASP A 452 8.61 14.13 5.33
CA ASP A 452 8.51 14.84 4.07
C ASP A 452 7.42 14.17 3.21
N ALA A 453 6.27 14.81 3.13
CA ALA A 453 5.14 14.26 2.38
C ALA A 453 5.28 14.47 0.87
N PHE A 454 5.98 15.52 0.43
CA PHE A 454 5.98 15.91 -0.97
C PHE A 454 6.89 15.05 -1.85
N PHE A 455 8.16 14.90 -1.46
CA PHE A 455 9.16 14.23 -2.28
C PHE A 455 8.85 12.74 -2.53
N PRO A 456 8.52 11.92 -1.51
CA PRO A 456 8.17 10.52 -1.73
C PRO A 456 6.93 10.34 -2.61
N LEU A 457 5.89 11.17 -2.43
CA LEU A 457 4.70 11.13 -3.27
C LEU A 457 4.99 11.49 -4.73
N LEU A 458 5.88 12.46 -4.97
CA LEU A 458 6.30 12.83 -6.31
C LEU A 458 7.04 11.66 -6.98
N VAL A 459 7.99 11.03 -6.27
CA VAL A 459 8.75 9.87 -6.78
C VAL A 459 7.81 8.71 -7.12
N VAL A 460 6.91 8.35 -6.22
CA VAL A 460 5.90 7.29 -6.45
C VAL A 460 5.03 7.62 -7.66
N THR A 461 4.55 8.86 -7.78
CA THR A 461 3.71 9.30 -8.91
C THR A 461 4.45 9.17 -10.23
N VAL A 462 5.71 9.63 -10.29
CA VAL A 462 6.54 9.53 -11.50
C VAL A 462 6.80 8.07 -11.87
N LEU A 463 7.10 7.22 -10.91
CA LEU A 463 7.37 5.80 -11.15
C LEU A 463 6.12 5.04 -11.63
N TYR A 464 4.94 5.28 -11.06
CA TYR A 464 3.69 4.71 -11.59
C TYR A 464 3.39 5.20 -12.99
N PHE A 465 3.62 6.49 -13.28
CA PHE A 465 3.45 7.03 -14.62
C PHE A 465 4.40 6.36 -15.63
N LEU A 466 5.67 6.25 -15.29
CA LEU A 466 6.68 5.60 -16.14
C LEU A 466 6.36 4.12 -16.36
N LEU A 467 5.96 3.40 -15.32
CA LEU A 467 5.56 1.99 -15.40
C LEU A 467 4.35 1.81 -16.32
N ALA A 468 3.30 2.61 -16.13
CA ALA A 468 2.10 2.55 -16.97
C ALA A 468 2.39 2.93 -18.42
N TRP A 469 3.25 3.94 -18.65
CA TRP A 469 3.69 4.34 -19.97
C TRP A 469 4.51 3.25 -20.67
N LEU A 470 5.46 2.64 -19.94
CA LEU A 470 6.32 1.58 -20.48
C LEU A 470 5.49 0.35 -20.89
N ILE A 471 4.62 -0.14 -20.00
CA ILE A 471 3.75 -1.28 -20.30
C ILE A 471 2.79 -0.95 -21.44
N GLY A 472 2.24 0.28 -21.47
CA GLY A 472 1.42 0.75 -22.58
C GLY A 472 2.16 0.73 -23.91
N LYS A 473 3.43 1.14 -23.95
CA LYS A 473 4.28 1.08 -25.14
C LYS A 473 4.63 -0.34 -25.55
N MET A 474 4.91 -1.20 -24.58
CA MET A 474 5.16 -2.64 -24.88
C MET A 474 3.92 -3.30 -25.51
N LEU A 475 2.73 -3.01 -25.05
CA LEU A 475 1.49 -3.51 -25.66
C LEU A 475 1.28 -2.94 -27.07
N ASP A 476 1.55 -1.65 -27.30
CA ASP A 476 1.48 -1.05 -28.64
C ASP A 476 2.46 -1.73 -29.62
N LEU A 477 3.69 -1.98 -29.19
CA LEU A 477 4.70 -2.66 -30.00
C LEU A 477 4.31 -4.11 -30.32
N ALA A 478 3.76 -4.83 -29.32
CA ALA A 478 3.27 -6.21 -29.53
C ALA A 478 2.16 -6.26 -30.59
N VAL A 479 1.28 -5.26 -30.61
CA VAL A 479 0.24 -5.15 -31.65
C VAL A 479 0.84 -4.77 -33.00
N ALA A 480 1.75 -3.81 -33.04
CA ALA A 480 2.37 -3.32 -34.29
C ALA A 480 3.16 -4.42 -35.01
N THR A 481 3.92 -5.23 -34.27
CA THR A 481 4.70 -6.35 -34.83
C THR A 481 3.81 -7.43 -35.47
N HIS A 482 2.67 -7.74 -34.86
CA HIS A 482 1.68 -8.63 -35.50
C HIS A 482 1.05 -8.02 -36.75
N TYR A 483 0.90 -6.70 -36.79
CA TYR A 483 0.31 -6.01 -37.94
C TYR A 483 1.24 -5.99 -39.16
N THR A 484 2.53 -5.72 -38.98
CA THR A 484 3.55 -5.68 -40.04
C THR A 484 3.75 -7.07 -40.64
N ARG A 485 3.80 -8.11 -39.82
CA ARG A 485 3.97 -9.49 -40.26
C ARG A 485 2.78 -9.98 -41.10
N SER A 486 1.55 -9.55 -40.80
CA SER A 486 0.34 -9.90 -41.61
C SER A 486 0.29 -9.15 -42.93
N ARG A 487 0.83 -7.92 -43.04
CA ARG A 487 0.91 -7.18 -44.29
C ARG A 487 1.96 -7.74 -45.25
N THR A 488 3.13 -8.10 -44.75
CA THR A 488 4.20 -8.72 -45.56
C THR A 488 3.77 -10.09 -46.11
N THR A 489 3.06 -10.91 -45.34
CA THR A 489 2.55 -12.19 -45.80
C THR A 489 1.47 -12.03 -46.88
N LYS A 490 0.57 -11.07 -46.73
CA LYS A 490 -0.43 -10.71 -47.75
C LYS A 490 0.19 -10.14 -49.01
N ALA A 491 1.17 -9.26 -48.91
CA ALA A 491 1.89 -8.72 -50.05
C ALA A 491 2.68 -9.80 -50.82
N ALA A 492 3.30 -10.73 -50.09
CA ALA A 492 4.00 -11.86 -50.70
C ALA A 492 3.03 -12.83 -51.43
N MET A 493 1.83 -13.11 -50.85
CA MET A 493 0.80 -13.91 -51.50
C MET A 493 0.24 -13.22 -52.76
N ILE A 494 0.00 -11.95 -52.77
CA ILE A 494 -0.47 -11.22 -53.95
C ILE A 494 0.60 -11.16 -55.02
N ALA A 495 1.86 -10.98 -54.65
CA ALA A 495 2.98 -10.97 -55.59
C ALA A 495 3.22 -12.34 -56.27
N THR A 496 2.91 -13.45 -55.59
CA THR A 496 2.98 -14.83 -56.18
C THR A 496 1.78 -15.15 -57.05
N THR A 497 0.64 -14.48 -56.90
CA THR A 497 -0.56 -14.68 -57.75
C THR A 497 -0.62 -13.76 -58.97
N THR A 498 0.20 -12.73 -59.05
CA THR A 498 0.26 -11.78 -60.16
C THR A 498 1.52 -11.92 -61.04
N ASN A 499 2.04 -13.11 -61.24
CA ASN A 499 3.07 -13.35 -62.27
C ASN A 499 2.41 -13.89 -63.56
N PRO A 500 2.04 -13.02 -64.52
CA PRO A 500 1.51 -13.47 -65.81
C PRO A 500 2.66 -13.57 -66.80
N ASN A 501 3.51 -14.57 -66.65
CA ASN A 501 4.49 -14.90 -67.68
C ASN A 501 4.30 -16.35 -68.10
N THR A 502 3.24 -16.57 -68.88
CA THR A 502 3.22 -17.60 -69.89
C THR A 502 2.58 -17.00 -71.13
N THR A 503 3.28 -16.14 -71.82
CA THR A 503 3.08 -15.91 -73.20
C THR A 503 3.65 -17.13 -73.91
N SER A 504 2.76 -17.98 -74.35
CA SER A 504 3.02 -19.01 -75.41
C SER A 504 3.55 -18.30 -76.65
N ARG A 505 4.81 -18.58 -76.95
CA ARG A 505 5.27 -18.58 -78.32
C ARG A 505 4.53 -19.70 -78.98
N GLN A 506 3.77 -19.38 -79.99
CA GLN A 506 3.58 -20.26 -81.16
C GLN A 506 3.96 -19.43 -82.35
N ASP A 507 5.05 -19.90 -82.92
CA ASP A 507 5.46 -19.55 -84.25
C ASP A 507 4.60 -20.41 -85.25
N ASP A 508 4.30 -19.75 -86.35
CA ASP A 508 3.88 -20.27 -87.69
C ASP A 508 2.69 -21.21 -87.80
#